data_a3967c120ffcf1909df19bd582bc30ca
#
_entry.id   a3967c120ffcf1909df19bd582bc30ca
#
_cell.length_a   1.000
_cell.length_b   1.000
_cell.length_c   1.000
_cell.angle_alpha   90.00
_cell.angle_beta   90.00
_cell.angle_gamma   90.00
#
_symmetry.space_group_name_H-M   'P 1'
#
loop_
_entity.id
_entity.type
_entity.pdbx_description
1 polymer ?
#
loop_
_entity_poly.entity_id
_entity_poly.type
_entity_poly.pdbx_seq_one_letter_code
_entity_poly.pdbx_strand_id
1 'polypeptide(L)'
;MPLPRSFLYVPANREKFLEKATGLPSDAFIFDLEDSVPIPEKDNARAGVKAYAPKIEGGRVWVRTNGIETGMAEADLDAVIGVKGIAGVFLPKVETRDEVMRWDGMIAALEKARGLAAGSTKLILSIESALGVLNGYDMAKGAARVASLTFGGAQDGDLNTDLGCVWSIEGPEMMHARCHTLLCARAARFDSPLDGVFSNVRDPEGFEKDTALSRRLGYRGRKLIHPSQIEPCNRLYAPSQKELDYYTR
;
A
#
# COMPACT_ATOMS: atom_id res chain seq x y z
N MET A 1 -9.99 12.54 -8.33
CA MET A 1 -8.95 13.05 -7.41
C MET A 1 -7.59 12.71 -8.00
N PRO A 2 -6.56 13.56 -7.84
CA PRO A 2 -5.21 13.17 -8.25
C PRO A 2 -4.81 11.90 -7.50
N LEU A 3 -4.05 11.03 -8.19
CA LEU A 3 -3.57 9.77 -7.61
C LEU A 3 -2.57 10.06 -6.49
N PRO A 4 -2.69 9.42 -5.30
CA PRO A 4 -1.75 9.63 -4.22
C PRO A 4 -0.34 9.21 -4.61
N ARG A 5 0.65 10.03 -4.28
CA ARG A 5 2.08 9.79 -4.51
C ARG A 5 2.76 9.19 -3.29
N SER A 6 2.34 9.63 -2.12
CA SER A 6 2.89 9.20 -0.83
C SER A 6 1.84 8.44 -0.02
N PHE A 7 2.22 7.25 0.46
CA PHE A 7 1.41 6.41 1.35
C PHE A 7 2.20 6.15 2.62
N LEU A 8 1.97 6.96 3.66
CA LEU A 8 2.71 6.84 4.92
C LEU A 8 2.12 5.76 5.81
N TYR A 9 2.94 4.78 6.17
CA TYR A 9 2.60 3.80 7.22
C TYR A 9 2.51 4.47 8.58
N VAL A 10 1.45 4.10 9.33
CA VAL A 10 1.22 4.55 10.70
C VAL A 10 0.78 3.34 11.53
N PRO A 11 1.58 2.85 12.50
CA PRO A 11 1.17 1.80 13.42
C PRO A 11 -0.10 2.18 14.16
N ALA A 12 -1.18 1.42 13.94
CA ALA A 12 -2.51 1.81 14.43
C ALA A 12 -2.71 1.61 15.95
N ASN A 13 -1.78 0.92 16.62
CA ASN A 13 -1.74 0.81 18.08
C ASN A 13 -1.02 1.99 18.77
N ARG A 14 -0.49 2.95 18.01
CA ARG A 14 0.26 4.10 18.54
C ARG A 14 -0.53 5.40 18.38
N GLU A 15 -1.36 5.70 19.39
CA GLU A 15 -2.23 6.88 19.39
C GLU A 15 -1.49 8.17 19.01
N LYS A 16 -0.31 8.40 19.58
CA LYS A 16 0.55 9.55 19.29
C LYS A 16 0.91 9.69 17.81
N PHE A 17 1.08 8.56 17.10
CA PHE A 17 1.39 8.56 15.67
C PHE A 17 0.13 8.79 14.82
N LEU A 18 -1.00 8.21 15.23
CA LEU A 18 -2.29 8.44 14.61
C LEU A 18 -2.72 9.90 14.72
N GLU A 19 -2.56 10.50 15.91
CA GLU A 19 -2.83 11.92 16.13
C GLU A 19 -1.94 12.80 15.25
N LYS A 20 -0.63 12.53 15.22
CA LYS A 20 0.33 13.28 14.38
C LYS A 20 -0.01 13.15 12.90
N ALA A 21 -0.49 12.00 12.44
CA ALA A 21 -0.84 11.76 11.04
C ALA A 21 -1.92 12.73 10.54
N THR A 22 -2.82 13.21 11.39
CA THR A 22 -3.89 14.14 10.99
C THR A 22 -3.36 15.48 10.44
N GLY A 23 -2.15 15.89 10.82
CA GLY A 23 -1.52 17.12 10.38
C GLY A 23 -0.39 16.95 9.35
N LEU A 24 -0.08 15.72 8.92
CA LEU A 24 1.00 15.49 7.97
C LEU A 24 0.54 15.65 6.51
N PRO A 25 1.39 16.22 5.62
CA PRO A 25 1.07 16.47 4.21
C PRO A 25 1.27 15.24 3.32
N SER A 26 1.02 14.03 3.84
CA SER A 26 1.00 12.80 3.01
C SER A 26 -0.27 12.78 2.16
N ASP A 27 -0.16 12.33 0.91
CA ASP A 27 -1.32 12.22 0.03
C ASP A 27 -2.28 11.12 0.52
N ALA A 28 -1.74 10.04 1.13
CA ALA A 28 -2.52 8.97 1.76
C ALA A 28 -1.78 8.39 2.97
N PHE A 29 -2.51 7.65 3.79
CA PHE A 29 -1.98 6.96 4.97
C PHE A 29 -2.33 5.48 4.90
N ILE A 30 -1.43 4.63 5.39
CA ILE A 30 -1.68 3.21 5.63
C ILE A 30 -1.68 3.00 7.14
N PHE A 31 -2.87 2.87 7.73
CA PHE A 31 -2.99 2.46 9.12
C PHE A 31 -2.72 0.96 9.21
N ASP A 32 -1.68 0.63 9.94
CA ASP A 32 -1.14 -0.73 9.96
C ASP A 32 -1.71 -1.56 11.11
N LEU A 33 -2.27 -2.72 10.78
CA LEU A 33 -2.71 -3.74 11.74
C LEU A 33 -1.79 -4.97 11.74
N GLU A 34 -0.79 -5.03 10.84
CA GLU A 34 0.05 -6.21 10.61
C GLU A 34 1.39 -6.11 11.35
N ASP A 35 2.51 -6.10 10.64
CA ASP A 35 3.87 -6.29 11.17
C ASP A 35 4.28 -5.27 12.24
N SER A 36 3.86 -4.01 12.11
CA SER A 36 4.21 -2.99 13.11
C SER A 36 3.41 -3.07 14.41
N VAL A 37 2.45 -4.00 14.49
CA VAL A 37 1.56 -4.16 15.65
C VAL A 37 1.73 -5.55 16.27
N PRO A 38 2.24 -5.66 17.51
CA PRO A 38 2.31 -6.94 18.22
C PRO A 38 0.94 -7.59 18.41
N ILE A 39 0.90 -8.92 18.46
CA ILE A 39 -0.35 -9.69 18.59
C ILE A 39 -1.24 -9.20 19.74
N PRO A 40 -0.73 -8.93 20.97
CA PRO A 40 -1.59 -8.46 22.08
C PRO A 40 -2.20 -7.06 21.84
N GLU A 41 -1.66 -6.29 20.90
CA GLU A 41 -2.09 -4.93 20.59
C GLU A 41 -3.06 -4.84 19.38
N LYS A 42 -3.42 -5.96 18.77
CA LYS A 42 -4.25 -5.96 17.54
C LYS A 42 -5.62 -5.33 17.79
N ASP A 43 -6.28 -5.61 18.91
CA ASP A 43 -7.59 -5.00 19.23
C ASP A 43 -7.47 -3.50 19.49
N ASN A 44 -6.40 -3.08 20.17
CA ASN A 44 -6.11 -1.66 20.36
C ASN A 44 -5.86 -0.95 19.03
N ALA A 45 -5.15 -1.60 18.11
CA ALA A 45 -4.92 -1.06 16.77
C ALA A 45 -6.23 -0.93 15.95
N ARG A 46 -7.12 -1.93 16.01
CA ARG A 46 -8.47 -1.85 15.38
C ARG A 46 -9.28 -0.68 15.94
N ALA A 47 -9.23 -0.47 17.26
CA ALA A 47 -9.87 0.69 17.91
C ALA A 47 -9.24 2.01 17.44
N GLY A 48 -7.90 2.05 17.29
CA GLY A 48 -7.18 3.20 16.74
C GLY A 48 -7.64 3.56 15.32
N VAL A 49 -7.78 2.57 14.44
CA VAL A 49 -8.32 2.78 13.08
C VAL A 49 -9.70 3.44 13.14
N LYS A 50 -10.63 2.88 13.92
CA LYS A 50 -12.00 3.41 14.07
C LYS A 50 -12.02 4.86 14.58
N ALA A 51 -11.13 5.19 15.52
CA ALA A 51 -11.08 6.51 16.16
C ALA A 51 -10.45 7.60 15.29
N TYR A 52 -9.44 7.23 14.48
CA TYR A 52 -8.61 8.21 13.79
C TYR A 52 -8.82 8.28 12.28
N ALA A 53 -9.27 7.23 11.61
CA ALA A 53 -9.56 7.30 10.17
C ALA A 53 -10.58 8.41 9.82
N PRO A 54 -11.65 8.63 10.60
CA PRO A 54 -12.60 9.73 10.33
C PRO A 54 -12.02 11.13 10.46
N LYS A 55 -10.88 11.30 11.17
CA LYS A 55 -10.20 12.59 11.38
C LYS A 55 -9.28 12.96 10.20
N ILE A 56 -8.96 12.00 9.33
CA ILE A 56 -8.18 12.25 8.11
C ILE A 56 -9.12 12.71 7.01
N GLU A 57 -8.96 13.94 6.57
CA GLU A 57 -9.80 14.51 5.52
C GLU A 57 -9.60 13.84 4.15
N GLY A 58 -10.63 13.86 3.31
CA GLY A 58 -10.56 13.46 1.91
C GLY A 58 -10.59 11.94 1.64
N GLY A 59 -10.90 11.10 2.63
CA GLY A 59 -10.97 9.63 2.42
C GLY A 59 -9.64 9.03 1.98
N ARG A 60 -8.55 9.42 2.63
CA ARG A 60 -7.17 9.07 2.25
C ARG A 60 -6.55 7.97 3.11
N VAL A 61 -7.36 7.30 3.93
CA VAL A 61 -6.86 6.22 4.78
C VAL A 61 -7.05 4.87 4.08
N TRP A 62 -5.98 4.12 4.06
CA TRP A 62 -5.96 2.71 3.72
C TRP A 62 -5.59 1.94 4.98
N VAL A 63 -5.99 0.68 5.09
CA VAL A 63 -5.65 -0.15 6.24
C VAL A 63 -4.94 -1.40 5.76
N ARG A 64 -3.72 -1.65 6.26
CA ARG A 64 -3.06 -2.93 6.04
C ARG A 64 -3.58 -3.92 7.08
N THR A 65 -4.30 -4.93 6.62
CA THR A 65 -4.87 -6.00 7.44
C THR A 65 -3.84 -7.10 7.71
N ASN A 66 -4.13 -7.97 8.65
CA ASN A 66 -3.39 -9.25 8.77
C ASN A 66 -3.83 -10.19 7.65
N GLY A 67 -2.96 -11.11 7.22
CA GLY A 67 -3.27 -12.12 6.21
C GLY A 67 -4.36 -13.10 6.67
N ILE A 68 -5.01 -13.78 5.71
CA ILE A 68 -6.11 -14.73 6.01
C ILE A 68 -5.60 -15.91 6.85
N GLU A 69 -4.39 -16.36 6.61
CA GLU A 69 -3.74 -17.47 7.31
C GLU A 69 -3.53 -17.24 8.81
N THR A 70 -3.53 -15.97 9.22
CA THR A 70 -3.38 -15.59 10.64
C THR A 70 -4.65 -15.82 11.46
N GLY A 71 -5.81 -16.01 10.80
CA GLY A 71 -7.12 -16.05 11.45
C GLY A 71 -7.64 -14.71 11.96
N MET A 72 -6.93 -13.60 11.71
CA MET A 72 -7.30 -12.26 12.18
C MET A 72 -8.00 -11.39 11.13
N ALA A 73 -8.00 -11.82 9.88
CA ALA A 73 -8.52 -11.05 8.75
C ALA A 73 -9.99 -10.65 8.90
N GLU A 74 -10.85 -11.53 9.40
CA GLU A 74 -12.29 -11.24 9.60
C GLU A 74 -12.50 -10.13 10.63
N ALA A 75 -11.77 -10.18 11.76
CA ALA A 75 -11.86 -9.16 12.80
C ALA A 75 -11.31 -7.80 12.31
N ASP A 76 -10.27 -7.82 11.47
CA ASP A 76 -9.73 -6.61 10.85
C ASP A 76 -10.75 -5.99 9.90
N LEU A 77 -11.33 -6.79 9.00
CA LEU A 77 -12.36 -6.30 8.07
C LEU A 77 -13.60 -5.77 8.80
N ASP A 78 -14.04 -6.45 9.86
CA ASP A 78 -15.15 -5.97 10.69
C ASP A 78 -14.84 -4.61 11.35
N ALA A 79 -13.59 -4.38 11.72
CA ALA A 79 -13.17 -3.10 12.30
C ALA A 79 -13.06 -1.97 11.26
N VAL A 80 -12.89 -2.27 9.98
CA VAL A 80 -12.45 -1.33 8.92
C VAL A 80 -13.57 -0.98 7.95
N ILE A 81 -14.33 -1.99 7.47
CA ILE A 81 -15.30 -1.79 6.41
C ILE A 81 -16.44 -0.84 6.86
N GLY A 82 -16.68 0.20 6.07
CA GLY A 82 -17.71 1.21 6.35
C GLY A 82 -17.29 2.32 7.31
N VAL A 83 -16.08 2.30 7.84
CA VAL A 83 -15.54 3.41 8.65
C VAL A 83 -15.27 4.60 7.73
N LYS A 84 -15.80 5.77 8.11
CA LYS A 84 -15.59 7.03 7.38
C LYS A 84 -14.09 7.34 7.24
N GLY A 85 -13.69 7.79 6.06
CA GLY A 85 -12.30 8.16 5.77
C GLY A 85 -11.46 7.02 5.20
N ILE A 86 -11.94 5.78 5.25
CA ILE A 86 -11.24 4.63 4.68
C ILE A 86 -11.60 4.45 3.20
N ALA A 87 -10.58 4.47 2.36
CA ALA A 87 -10.68 4.23 0.91
C ALA A 87 -10.63 2.74 0.56
N GLY A 88 -9.91 1.95 1.34
CA GLY A 88 -9.75 0.54 1.08
C GLY A 88 -8.72 -0.12 2.00
N VAL A 89 -8.35 -1.34 1.65
CA VAL A 89 -7.39 -2.15 2.40
C VAL A 89 -6.18 -2.53 1.55
N PHE A 90 -5.03 -2.59 2.19
CA PHE A 90 -3.82 -3.23 1.68
C PHE A 90 -3.82 -4.68 2.13
N LEU A 91 -3.72 -5.59 1.18
CA LEU A 91 -3.60 -7.01 1.47
C LEU A 91 -2.13 -7.40 1.44
N PRO A 92 -1.56 -7.81 2.60
CA PRO A 92 -0.18 -8.29 2.65
C PRO A 92 -0.07 -9.69 2.05
N LYS A 93 1.10 -10.02 1.52
CA LYS A 93 1.53 -11.40 1.22
C LYS A 93 0.58 -12.26 0.39
N VAL A 94 -0.22 -11.62 -0.49
CA VAL A 94 -1.11 -12.36 -1.39
C VAL A 94 -0.31 -12.99 -2.53
N GLU A 95 -0.62 -14.23 -2.84
CA GLU A 95 0.12 -15.03 -3.81
C GLU A 95 -0.72 -15.58 -4.96
N THR A 96 -2.04 -15.67 -4.77
CA THR A 96 -2.91 -16.30 -5.74
C THR A 96 -4.17 -15.48 -6.02
N ARG A 97 -4.73 -15.70 -7.21
CA ARG A 97 -6.02 -15.13 -7.59
C ARG A 97 -7.15 -15.59 -6.65
N ASP A 98 -7.13 -16.83 -6.23
CA ASP A 98 -8.17 -17.40 -5.36
C ASP A 98 -8.18 -16.73 -3.99
N GLU A 99 -7.00 -16.38 -3.44
CA GLU A 99 -6.92 -15.56 -2.22
C GLU A 99 -7.57 -14.20 -2.42
N VAL A 100 -7.26 -13.50 -3.52
CA VAL A 100 -7.88 -12.21 -3.84
C VAL A 100 -9.41 -12.34 -3.94
N MET A 101 -9.91 -13.41 -4.56
CA MET A 101 -11.35 -13.68 -4.65
C MET A 101 -11.98 -13.97 -3.27
N ARG A 102 -11.27 -14.66 -2.37
CA ARG A 102 -11.73 -14.87 -0.99
C ARG A 102 -11.86 -13.53 -0.25
N TRP A 103 -10.85 -12.65 -0.34
CA TRP A 103 -10.91 -11.30 0.22
C TRP A 103 -12.08 -10.51 -0.36
N ASP A 104 -12.29 -10.56 -1.67
CA ASP A 104 -13.41 -9.90 -2.34
C ASP A 104 -14.76 -10.37 -1.78
N GLY A 105 -14.93 -11.69 -1.61
CA GLY A 105 -16.15 -12.28 -1.04
C GLY A 105 -16.43 -11.82 0.38
N MET A 106 -15.41 -11.81 1.25
CA MET A 106 -15.53 -11.36 2.65
C MET A 106 -15.92 -9.87 2.71
N ILE A 107 -15.27 -9.02 1.92
CA ILE A 107 -15.57 -7.58 1.87
C ILE A 107 -16.96 -7.34 1.29
N ALA A 108 -17.35 -8.03 0.21
CA ALA A 108 -18.67 -7.89 -0.39
C ALA A 108 -19.80 -8.28 0.58
N ALA A 109 -19.59 -9.32 1.39
CA ALA A 109 -20.53 -9.72 2.43
C ALA A 109 -20.73 -8.62 3.48
N LEU A 110 -19.63 -7.99 3.94
CA LEU A 110 -19.69 -6.89 4.90
C LEU A 110 -20.30 -5.61 4.30
N GLU A 111 -19.95 -5.26 3.06
CA GLU A 111 -20.57 -4.12 2.36
C GLU A 111 -22.11 -4.32 2.28
N LYS A 112 -22.55 -5.50 1.88
CA LYS A 112 -23.98 -5.84 1.81
C LYS A 112 -24.65 -5.76 3.19
N ALA A 113 -24.05 -6.36 4.22
CA ALA A 113 -24.59 -6.38 5.57
C ALA A 113 -24.70 -4.97 6.18
N ARG A 114 -23.86 -4.04 5.75
CA ARG A 114 -23.80 -2.64 6.22
C ARG A 114 -24.51 -1.64 5.29
N GLY A 115 -25.16 -2.11 4.24
CA GLY A 115 -25.88 -1.25 3.28
C GLY A 115 -24.94 -0.32 2.49
N LEU A 116 -23.68 -0.70 2.30
CA LEU A 116 -22.70 0.05 1.53
C LEU A 116 -22.82 -0.28 0.04
N ALA A 117 -22.37 0.63 -0.80
CA ALA A 117 -22.31 0.38 -2.23
C ALA A 117 -21.31 -0.77 -2.54
N ALA A 118 -21.73 -1.70 -3.37
CA ALA A 118 -20.85 -2.82 -3.78
C ALA A 118 -19.57 -2.30 -4.43
N GLY A 119 -18.41 -2.82 -3.97
CA GLY A 119 -17.10 -2.41 -4.46
C GLY A 119 -16.65 -1.02 -3.99
N SER A 120 -17.30 -0.43 -2.99
CA SER A 120 -16.91 0.84 -2.38
C SER A 120 -15.55 0.75 -1.68
N THR A 121 -15.24 -0.39 -1.05
CA THR A 121 -13.92 -0.65 -0.46
C THR A 121 -12.97 -1.18 -1.52
N LYS A 122 -11.88 -0.49 -1.76
CA LYS A 122 -10.86 -0.87 -2.75
C LYS A 122 -9.78 -1.76 -2.15
N LEU A 123 -9.06 -2.50 -3.01
CA LEU A 123 -7.93 -3.34 -2.64
C LEU A 123 -6.65 -2.85 -3.30
N ILE A 124 -5.56 -2.84 -2.53
CA ILE A 124 -4.19 -2.76 -3.04
C ILE A 124 -3.48 -4.03 -2.59
N LEU A 125 -2.85 -4.74 -3.54
CA LEU A 125 -2.18 -6.00 -3.26
C LEU A 125 -0.69 -5.78 -3.07
N SER A 126 -0.13 -6.21 -1.95
CA SER A 126 1.31 -6.21 -1.70
C SER A 126 1.95 -7.47 -2.26
N ILE A 127 2.85 -7.30 -3.22
CA ILE A 127 3.61 -8.37 -3.85
C ILE A 127 4.90 -8.55 -3.06
N GLU A 128 4.95 -9.59 -2.23
CA GLU A 128 5.97 -9.80 -1.20
C GLU A 128 6.59 -11.20 -1.21
N SER A 129 6.34 -11.98 -2.29
CA SER A 129 6.95 -13.29 -2.53
C SER A 129 7.24 -13.53 -4.01
N ALA A 130 8.10 -14.50 -4.32
CA ALA A 130 8.41 -14.93 -5.67
C ALA A 130 7.16 -15.41 -6.41
N LEU A 131 6.30 -16.21 -5.73
CA LEU A 131 5.04 -16.67 -6.29
C LEU A 131 4.09 -15.50 -6.57
N GLY A 132 3.99 -14.55 -5.64
CA GLY A 132 3.21 -13.32 -5.82
C GLY A 132 3.69 -12.49 -7.00
N VAL A 133 5.01 -12.38 -7.22
CA VAL A 133 5.59 -11.73 -8.41
C VAL A 133 5.11 -12.41 -9.68
N LEU A 134 5.23 -13.75 -9.78
CA LEU A 134 4.85 -14.50 -10.98
C LEU A 134 3.35 -14.43 -11.26
N ASN A 135 2.51 -14.44 -10.25
CA ASN A 135 1.04 -14.42 -10.36
C ASN A 135 0.45 -12.98 -10.40
N GLY A 136 1.28 -11.95 -10.37
CA GLY A 136 0.84 -10.55 -10.19
C GLY A 136 -0.29 -10.11 -11.12
N TYR A 137 -0.25 -10.51 -12.42
CA TYR A 137 -1.30 -10.14 -13.36
C TYR A 137 -2.63 -10.85 -13.07
N ASP A 138 -2.60 -12.15 -12.78
CA ASP A 138 -3.81 -12.93 -12.48
C ASP A 138 -4.48 -12.45 -11.18
N MET A 139 -3.68 -12.13 -10.16
CA MET A 139 -4.17 -11.52 -8.94
C MET A 139 -4.80 -10.15 -9.20
N ALA A 140 -4.16 -9.31 -10.02
CA ALA A 140 -4.69 -8.00 -10.39
C ALA A 140 -6.07 -8.09 -11.08
N LYS A 141 -6.35 -9.20 -11.74
CA LYS A 141 -7.65 -9.49 -12.41
C LYS A 141 -8.59 -10.32 -11.54
N GLY A 142 -8.20 -10.64 -10.30
CA GLY A 142 -8.97 -11.51 -9.39
C GLY A 142 -10.30 -10.90 -8.94
N ALA A 143 -10.34 -9.58 -8.76
CA ALA A 143 -11.56 -8.88 -8.35
C ALA A 143 -11.62 -7.45 -8.91
N ALA A 144 -12.81 -6.96 -9.24
CA ALA A 144 -13.02 -5.62 -9.80
C ALA A 144 -12.67 -4.47 -8.82
N ARG A 145 -12.59 -4.77 -7.52
CA ARG A 145 -12.20 -3.79 -6.50
C ARG A 145 -10.68 -3.59 -6.38
N VAL A 146 -9.86 -4.45 -7.02
CA VAL A 146 -8.40 -4.26 -7.03
C VAL A 146 -8.07 -2.98 -7.79
N ALA A 147 -7.44 -2.04 -7.10
CA ALA A 147 -7.14 -0.70 -7.60
C ALA A 147 -5.66 -0.52 -7.96
N SER A 148 -4.78 -1.30 -7.33
CA SER A 148 -3.34 -1.25 -7.60
C SER A 148 -2.60 -2.48 -7.10
N LEU A 149 -1.37 -2.65 -7.59
CA LEU A 149 -0.34 -3.49 -7.00
C LEU A 149 0.74 -2.62 -6.39
N THR A 150 1.36 -3.12 -5.33
CA THR A 150 2.55 -2.49 -4.75
C THR A 150 3.69 -3.49 -4.63
N PHE A 151 4.89 -3.04 -5.00
CA PHE A 151 6.11 -3.82 -4.89
C PHE A 151 6.57 -3.89 -3.42
N GLY A 152 6.91 -5.07 -2.95
CA GLY A 152 7.31 -5.36 -1.56
C GLY A 152 8.81 -5.55 -1.34
N GLY A 153 9.67 -4.95 -2.17
CA GLY A 153 11.12 -5.18 -2.18
C GLY A 153 11.93 -4.34 -1.19
N ALA A 154 11.48 -4.22 0.05
CA ALA A 154 12.24 -3.54 1.11
C ALA A 154 13.48 -4.37 1.52
N GLN A 155 14.52 -3.70 2.01
CA GLN A 155 15.61 -4.37 2.72
C GLN A 155 15.03 -5.13 3.92
N ASP A 156 15.48 -6.37 4.10
CA ASP A 156 15.04 -7.29 5.15
C ASP A 156 13.51 -7.56 5.13
N GLY A 157 12.85 -7.27 4.00
CA GLY A 157 11.43 -7.55 3.79
C GLY A 157 11.16 -9.00 3.35
N ASP A 158 9.87 -9.37 3.31
CA ASP A 158 9.44 -10.75 3.00
C ASP A 158 9.93 -11.21 1.63
N LEU A 159 9.80 -10.39 0.57
CA LEU A 159 10.29 -10.75 -0.76
C LEU A 159 11.82 -10.94 -0.79
N ASN A 160 12.56 -10.10 -0.06
CA ASN A 160 14.02 -10.25 0.03
C ASN A 160 14.39 -11.58 0.70
N THR A 161 13.67 -11.93 1.76
CA THR A 161 13.84 -13.20 2.48
C THR A 161 13.48 -14.39 1.60
N ASP A 162 12.36 -14.32 0.88
CA ASP A 162 11.86 -15.41 0.01
C ASP A 162 12.80 -15.67 -1.18
N LEU A 163 13.35 -14.62 -1.79
CA LEU A 163 14.34 -14.73 -2.85
C LEU A 163 15.72 -15.16 -2.35
N GLY A 164 16.00 -15.03 -1.04
CA GLY A 164 17.32 -15.34 -0.46
C GLY A 164 18.44 -14.45 -0.98
N CYS A 165 18.13 -13.26 -1.49
CA CYS A 165 19.13 -12.36 -2.06
C CYS A 165 19.75 -11.44 -1.01
N VAL A 166 20.96 -10.95 -1.29
CA VAL A 166 21.61 -9.91 -0.50
C VAL A 166 21.18 -8.56 -1.06
N TRP A 167 20.41 -7.83 -0.29
CA TRP A 167 19.87 -6.53 -0.70
C TRP A 167 21.00 -5.49 -0.91
N SER A 168 20.89 -4.72 -1.98
CA SER A 168 21.75 -3.56 -2.25
C SER A 168 20.92 -2.32 -2.60
N ILE A 169 21.51 -1.14 -2.40
CA ILE A 169 20.83 0.12 -2.74
C ILE A 169 20.67 0.30 -4.26
N GLU A 170 21.58 -0.28 -5.05
CA GLU A 170 21.53 -0.29 -6.50
C GLU A 170 20.40 -1.18 -7.03
N GLY A 171 20.02 -2.19 -6.25
CA GLY A 171 18.84 -3.05 -6.43
C GLY A 171 18.83 -3.98 -7.66
N PRO A 172 19.97 -4.41 -8.26
CA PRO A 172 19.93 -5.28 -9.43
C PRO A 172 19.25 -6.62 -9.12
N GLU A 173 19.40 -7.15 -7.90
CA GLU A 173 18.81 -8.39 -7.41
C GLU A 173 17.27 -8.33 -7.35
N MET A 174 16.71 -7.15 -7.14
CA MET A 174 15.28 -6.90 -7.04
C MET A 174 14.67 -6.32 -8.34
N MET A 175 15.50 -5.89 -9.29
CA MET A 175 15.05 -5.12 -10.46
C MET A 175 14.05 -5.90 -11.31
N HIS A 176 14.26 -7.21 -11.51
CA HIS A 176 13.33 -8.03 -12.27
C HIS A 176 11.93 -8.05 -11.61
N ALA A 177 11.86 -8.37 -10.32
CA ALA A 177 10.60 -8.43 -9.57
C ALA A 177 9.90 -7.06 -9.52
N ARG A 178 10.67 -5.97 -9.33
CA ARG A 178 10.17 -4.59 -9.34
C ARG A 178 9.55 -4.23 -10.69
N CYS A 179 10.24 -4.48 -11.79
CA CYS A 179 9.72 -4.22 -13.13
C CYS A 179 8.55 -5.13 -13.49
N HIS A 180 8.59 -6.40 -13.10
CA HIS A 180 7.51 -7.34 -13.37
C HIS A 180 6.21 -6.95 -12.64
N THR A 181 6.28 -6.57 -11.36
CA THR A 181 5.13 -6.03 -10.61
C THR A 181 4.52 -4.81 -11.31
N LEU A 182 5.36 -3.90 -11.78
CA LEU A 182 4.92 -2.74 -12.56
C LEU A 182 4.23 -3.15 -13.87
N LEU A 183 4.81 -4.09 -14.62
CA LEU A 183 4.21 -4.60 -15.86
C LEU A 183 2.84 -5.23 -15.61
N CYS A 184 2.69 -6.04 -14.56
CA CYS A 184 1.41 -6.62 -14.17
C CYS A 184 0.36 -5.55 -13.87
N ALA A 185 0.72 -4.54 -13.08
CA ALA A 185 -0.16 -3.42 -12.75
C ALA A 185 -0.61 -2.64 -14.00
N ARG A 186 0.33 -2.36 -14.91
CA ARG A 186 0.03 -1.63 -16.15
C ARG A 186 -0.79 -2.47 -17.15
N ALA A 187 -0.51 -3.78 -17.24
CA ALA A 187 -1.31 -4.71 -18.05
C ALA A 187 -2.76 -4.82 -17.52
N ALA A 188 -2.94 -4.76 -16.20
CA ALA A 188 -4.25 -4.70 -15.55
C ALA A 188 -4.96 -3.33 -15.68
N ARG A 189 -4.31 -2.35 -16.31
CA ARG A 189 -4.81 -0.97 -16.52
C ARG A 189 -4.91 -0.14 -15.25
N PHE A 190 -4.10 -0.42 -14.25
CA PHE A 190 -4.03 0.43 -13.07
C PHE A 190 -3.25 1.72 -13.36
N ASP A 191 -3.81 2.85 -12.95
CA ASP A 191 -3.22 4.16 -13.19
C ASP A 191 -2.09 4.50 -12.22
N SER A 192 -2.13 3.95 -11.01
CA SER A 192 -1.21 4.26 -9.92
C SER A 192 -0.55 3.01 -9.34
N PRO A 193 0.37 2.37 -10.06
CA PRO A 193 1.23 1.35 -9.44
C PRO A 193 2.12 1.99 -8.37
N LEU A 194 2.22 1.32 -7.21
CA LEU A 194 2.95 1.81 -6.06
C LEU A 194 4.27 1.04 -5.88
N ASP A 195 5.32 1.78 -5.59
CA ASP A 195 6.61 1.20 -5.27
C ASP A 195 6.75 0.87 -3.78
N GLY A 196 7.79 0.10 -3.45
CA GLY A 196 8.11 -0.34 -2.12
C GLY A 196 8.60 0.76 -1.18
N VAL A 197 8.83 0.39 0.06
CA VAL A 197 9.45 1.27 1.07
C VAL A 197 10.98 1.34 0.85
N PHE A 198 11.56 2.45 1.28
CA PHE A 198 12.99 2.61 1.47
C PHE A 198 13.27 2.61 2.97
N SER A 199 13.92 1.56 3.46
CA SER A 199 14.01 1.25 4.90
C SER A 199 14.98 2.15 5.66
N ASN A 200 16.05 2.64 4.99
CA ASN A 200 17.08 3.45 5.66
C ASN A 200 16.64 4.92 5.77
N VAL A 201 15.88 5.24 6.82
CA VAL A 201 15.42 6.62 7.09
C VAL A 201 16.55 7.62 7.40
N ARG A 202 17.78 7.15 7.61
CA ARG A 202 18.97 7.99 7.87
C ARG A 202 19.75 8.34 6.61
N ASP A 203 19.30 7.85 5.46
CA ASP A 203 19.92 8.11 4.15
C ASP A 203 18.92 8.84 3.22
N PRO A 204 18.75 10.15 3.36
CA PRO A 204 17.84 10.93 2.52
C PRO A 204 18.31 10.98 1.05
N GLU A 205 19.61 10.95 0.79
CA GLU A 205 20.12 10.95 -0.59
C GLU A 205 19.83 9.63 -1.31
N GLY A 206 20.01 8.51 -0.63
CA GLY A 206 19.63 7.19 -1.13
C GLY A 206 18.13 7.10 -1.39
N PHE A 207 17.30 7.63 -0.49
CA PHE A 207 15.85 7.71 -0.69
C PHE A 207 15.50 8.50 -1.95
N GLU A 208 16.10 9.67 -2.18
CA GLU A 208 15.83 10.46 -3.37
C GLU A 208 16.28 9.77 -4.66
N LYS A 209 17.46 9.14 -4.67
CA LYS A 209 17.96 8.37 -5.81
C LYS A 209 17.04 7.21 -6.16
N ASP A 210 16.63 6.42 -5.17
CA ASP A 210 15.73 5.28 -5.38
C ASP A 210 14.32 5.74 -5.80
N THR A 211 13.81 6.85 -5.24
CA THR A 211 12.51 7.41 -5.64
C THR A 211 12.55 7.97 -7.07
N ALA A 212 13.66 8.59 -7.47
CA ALA A 212 13.85 9.05 -8.84
C ALA A 212 13.94 7.88 -9.83
N LEU A 213 14.61 6.78 -9.46
CA LEU A 213 14.60 5.53 -10.23
C LEU A 213 13.18 4.96 -10.34
N SER A 214 12.46 4.86 -9.24
CA SER A 214 11.07 4.40 -9.19
C SER A 214 10.19 5.14 -10.19
N ARG A 215 10.24 6.47 -10.19
CA ARG A 215 9.52 7.29 -11.15
C ARG A 215 9.94 7.01 -12.61
N ARG A 216 11.24 6.87 -12.88
CA ARG A 216 11.74 6.56 -14.24
C ARG A 216 11.27 5.19 -14.74
N LEU A 217 11.13 4.20 -13.84
CA LEU A 217 10.57 2.90 -14.16
C LEU A 217 9.09 3.00 -14.54
N GLY A 218 8.34 3.97 -14.00
CA GLY A 218 6.93 4.20 -14.32
C GLY A 218 5.97 4.08 -13.14
N TYR A 219 6.48 3.88 -11.93
CA TYR A 219 5.68 3.98 -10.71
C TYR A 219 5.12 5.40 -10.52
N ARG A 220 4.01 5.53 -9.82
CA ARG A 220 3.31 6.81 -9.64
C ARG A 220 3.23 7.27 -8.18
N GLY A 221 3.72 6.46 -7.28
CA GLY A 221 3.80 6.71 -5.85
C GLY A 221 4.54 5.60 -5.15
N ARG A 222 4.73 5.73 -3.85
CA ARG A 222 5.38 4.71 -3.04
C ARG A 222 4.93 4.69 -1.59
N LYS A 223 5.20 3.58 -0.93
CA LYS A 223 5.00 3.41 0.51
C LYS A 223 6.15 4.10 1.26
N LEU A 224 5.82 4.80 2.36
CA LEU A 224 6.74 5.53 3.22
C LEU A 224 6.63 5.02 4.66
N ILE A 225 7.74 5.04 5.39
CA ILE A 225 7.80 4.59 6.79
C ILE A 225 8.19 5.72 7.76
N HIS A 226 8.52 6.90 7.25
CA HIS A 226 8.90 8.04 8.08
C HIS A 226 8.39 9.35 7.49
N PRO A 227 7.95 10.34 8.33
CA PRO A 227 7.46 11.63 7.85
C PRO A 227 8.45 12.43 7.00
N SER A 228 9.76 12.31 7.25
CA SER A 228 10.80 13.00 6.45
C SER A 228 10.82 12.59 4.98
N GLN A 229 10.22 11.45 4.63
CA GLN A 229 10.15 10.96 3.27
C GLN A 229 8.98 11.58 2.46
N ILE A 230 8.04 12.26 3.13
CA ILE A 230 6.80 12.76 2.47
C ILE A 230 7.13 13.84 1.43
N GLU A 231 7.83 14.90 1.84
CA GLU A 231 8.13 16.02 0.94
C GLU A 231 8.94 15.58 -0.29
N PRO A 232 10.10 14.91 -0.14
CA PRO A 232 10.87 14.47 -1.30
C PRO A 232 10.09 13.48 -2.18
N CYS A 233 9.26 12.61 -1.60
CA CYS A 233 8.38 11.73 -2.36
C CYS A 233 7.39 12.54 -3.21
N ASN A 234 6.64 13.45 -2.61
CA ASN A 234 5.64 14.26 -3.29
C ASN A 234 6.28 15.14 -4.38
N ARG A 235 7.45 15.71 -4.13
CA ARG A 235 8.22 16.49 -5.10
C ARG A 235 8.68 15.65 -6.29
N LEU A 236 9.27 14.48 -6.03
CA LEU A 236 9.84 13.64 -7.07
C LEU A 236 8.77 12.99 -7.98
N TYR A 237 7.60 12.65 -7.46
CA TYR A 237 6.49 12.12 -8.27
C TYR A 237 5.61 13.21 -8.92
N ALA A 238 5.79 14.47 -8.55
CA ALA A 238 5.05 15.56 -9.20
C ALA A 238 5.41 15.63 -10.71
N PRO A 239 4.44 15.91 -11.59
CA PRO A 239 4.75 16.13 -13.00
C PRO A 239 5.67 17.35 -13.16
N SER A 240 6.65 17.24 -14.05
CA SER A 240 7.48 18.36 -14.42
C SER A 240 6.70 19.37 -15.26
N GLN A 241 7.14 20.63 -15.30
CA GLN A 241 6.49 21.66 -16.14
C GLN A 241 6.44 21.22 -17.60
N LYS A 242 7.49 20.57 -18.12
CA LYS A 242 7.54 20.02 -19.48
C LYS A 242 6.46 18.97 -19.75
N GLU A 243 6.19 18.10 -18.77
CA GLU A 243 5.12 17.10 -18.86
C GLU A 243 3.74 17.79 -18.83
N LEU A 244 3.55 18.76 -17.94
CA LEU A 244 2.31 19.55 -17.90
C LEU A 244 2.06 20.26 -19.25
N ASP A 245 3.07 20.93 -19.79
CA ASP A 245 2.97 21.63 -21.09
C ASP A 245 2.66 20.67 -22.24
N TYR A 246 3.16 19.44 -22.18
CA TYR A 246 2.89 18.42 -23.22
C TYR A 246 1.45 17.91 -23.18
N TYR A 247 0.89 17.67 -21.99
CA TYR A 247 -0.45 17.11 -21.83
C TYR A 247 -1.58 18.17 -21.83
N THR A 248 -1.26 19.45 -21.76
CA THR A 248 -2.24 20.56 -21.84
C THR A 248 -2.37 21.18 -23.24
N ARG A 249 -1.63 20.67 -24.23
CA ARG A 249 -1.75 21.02 -25.65
C ARG A 249 -2.76 20.12 -26.35
#